data_37bc9b535a95b3e86c04da695b0874b6
#
_entry.id   37bc9b535a95b3e86c04da695b0874b6
#
_cell.length_a   1.000
_cell.length_b   1.000
_cell.length_c   1.000
_cell.angle_alpha   90.00
_cell.angle_beta   90.00
_cell.angle_gamma   90.00
#
_symmetry.space_group_name_H-M   'P 1'
#
loop_
_entity.id
_entity.type
_entity.pdbx_description
1 polymer ?
#
loop_
_entity_poly.entity_id
_entity_poly.type
_entity_poly.pdbx_seq_one_letter_code
_entity_poly.pdbx_strand_id
1 'polypeptide(L)'
;MNKKEIQELIKKAQSGDEEAKLILVKNHMDLVWSVVHKFGHLEVEKDDLFQIGCMGLLKAIIQFDASYDTTLSTYAIPLIIGEIKAFIREQSPIKISRSIKSNIHKIQEVKDHLNKVLEREPTIKEIAQETELSEEQIILALNAPINVTSLDNYEREDMPLIERIPNHQ
;
A
#
# COMPACT_ATOMS: atom_id res chain seq x y z
N MET A 1 15.64 -14.91 -21.66
CA MET A 1 16.95 -14.22 -21.77
C MET A 1 17.99 -14.89 -20.89
N ASN A 2 19.23 -15.00 -21.36
CA ASN A 2 20.35 -15.57 -20.61
C ASN A 2 20.86 -14.57 -19.56
N LYS A 3 21.43 -15.05 -18.42
CA LYS A 3 21.95 -14.18 -17.33
C LYS A 3 22.98 -13.14 -17.84
N LYS A 4 23.81 -13.50 -18.80
CA LYS A 4 24.80 -12.59 -19.41
C LYS A 4 24.15 -11.47 -20.24
N GLU A 5 23.15 -11.80 -21.04
CA GLU A 5 22.39 -10.84 -21.85
C GLU A 5 21.69 -9.80 -20.96
N ILE A 6 21.09 -10.25 -19.84
CA ILE A 6 20.45 -9.35 -18.88
C ILE A 6 21.48 -8.41 -18.27
N GLN A 7 22.67 -8.88 -17.89
CA GLN A 7 23.72 -8.05 -17.31
C GLN A 7 24.23 -7.00 -18.30
N GLU A 8 24.37 -7.34 -19.59
CA GLU A 8 24.77 -6.38 -20.63
C GLU A 8 23.70 -5.31 -20.86
N LEU A 9 22.42 -5.72 -20.91
CA LEU A 9 21.32 -4.78 -21.03
C LEU A 9 21.21 -3.86 -19.82
N ILE A 10 21.44 -4.37 -18.60
CA ILE A 10 21.45 -3.53 -17.40
C ILE A 10 22.55 -2.47 -17.48
N LYS A 11 23.77 -2.84 -17.88
CA LYS A 11 24.86 -1.88 -18.04
C LYS A 11 24.53 -0.78 -19.08
N LYS A 12 23.92 -1.16 -20.21
CA LYS A 12 23.45 -0.21 -21.22
C LYS A 12 22.37 0.71 -20.67
N ALA A 13 21.37 0.14 -19.99
CA ALA A 13 20.29 0.90 -19.37
C ALA A 13 20.80 1.92 -18.33
N GLN A 14 21.81 1.53 -17.54
CA GLN A 14 22.48 2.39 -16.56
C GLN A 14 23.34 3.49 -17.20
N SER A 15 23.85 3.27 -18.42
CA SER A 15 24.54 4.30 -19.20
C SER A 15 23.62 5.26 -19.95
N GLY A 16 22.28 5.09 -19.79
CA GLY A 16 21.30 6.00 -20.38
C GLY A 16 20.63 5.49 -21.66
N ASP A 17 20.87 4.25 -22.07
CA ASP A 17 20.22 3.64 -23.23
C ASP A 17 18.75 3.35 -22.95
N GLU A 18 17.86 4.14 -23.56
CA GLU A 18 16.40 4.02 -23.38
C GLU A 18 15.84 2.74 -24.01
N GLU A 19 16.44 2.25 -25.10
CA GLU A 19 16.00 1.01 -25.72
C GLU A 19 16.30 -0.19 -24.83
N ALA A 20 17.47 -0.23 -24.21
CA ALA A 20 17.82 -1.26 -23.23
C ALA A 20 16.90 -1.24 -22.00
N LYS A 21 16.52 -0.05 -21.49
CA LYS A 21 15.54 0.11 -20.42
C LYS A 21 14.18 -0.48 -20.83
N LEU A 22 13.70 -0.14 -22.02
CA LEU A 22 12.41 -0.60 -22.52
C LEU A 22 12.37 -2.13 -22.67
N ILE A 23 13.45 -2.73 -23.18
CA ILE A 23 13.58 -4.19 -23.32
C ILE A 23 13.52 -4.86 -21.93
N LEU A 24 14.27 -4.35 -20.96
CA LEU A 24 14.27 -4.90 -19.61
C LEU A 24 12.91 -4.78 -18.93
N VAL A 25 12.25 -3.62 -19.05
CA VAL A 25 10.90 -3.42 -18.49
C VAL A 25 9.91 -4.40 -19.13
N LYS A 26 9.86 -4.50 -20.46
CA LYS A 26 8.97 -5.42 -21.18
C LYS A 26 9.16 -6.88 -20.77
N ASN A 27 10.39 -7.32 -20.57
CA ASN A 27 10.68 -8.70 -20.17
C ASN A 27 10.34 -9.00 -18.70
N HIS A 28 10.06 -7.98 -17.88
CA HIS A 28 9.72 -8.13 -16.47
C HIS A 28 8.31 -7.61 -16.12
N MET A 29 7.46 -7.34 -17.12
CA MET A 29 6.08 -6.89 -16.90
C MET A 29 5.27 -7.92 -16.08
N ASP A 30 5.46 -9.21 -16.33
CA ASP A 30 4.79 -10.28 -15.57
C ASP A 30 5.15 -10.25 -14.09
N LEU A 31 6.41 -9.87 -13.77
CA LEU A 31 6.84 -9.67 -12.39
C LEU A 31 6.05 -8.53 -11.74
N VAL A 32 5.88 -7.40 -12.42
CA VAL A 32 5.09 -6.26 -11.91
C VAL A 32 3.65 -6.69 -11.68
N TRP A 33 3.02 -7.37 -12.64
CA TRP A 33 1.66 -7.88 -12.49
C TRP A 33 1.52 -8.85 -11.32
N SER A 34 2.49 -9.73 -11.10
CA SER A 34 2.48 -10.65 -9.97
C SER A 34 2.48 -9.95 -8.61
N VAL A 35 3.11 -8.76 -8.54
CA VAL A 35 3.10 -7.92 -7.34
C VAL A 35 1.78 -7.16 -7.24
N VAL A 36 1.29 -6.56 -8.31
CA VAL A 36 0.03 -5.79 -8.37
C VAL A 36 -1.16 -6.64 -7.91
N HIS A 37 -1.22 -7.90 -8.33
CA HIS A 37 -2.30 -8.82 -7.91
C HIS A 37 -2.40 -9.00 -6.38
N LYS A 38 -1.30 -8.84 -5.64
CA LYS A 38 -1.32 -8.90 -4.17
C LYS A 38 -2.05 -7.72 -3.52
N PHE A 39 -2.22 -6.63 -4.25
CA PHE A 39 -2.95 -5.43 -3.82
C PHE A 39 -4.39 -5.38 -4.35
N GLY A 40 -4.88 -6.46 -4.97
CA GLY A 40 -6.20 -6.53 -5.61
C GLY A 40 -7.41 -6.38 -4.66
N HIS A 41 -7.18 -6.36 -3.35
CA HIS A 41 -8.19 -6.10 -2.32
C HIS A 41 -8.41 -4.60 -2.05
N LEU A 42 -7.62 -3.73 -2.66
CA LEU A 42 -7.73 -2.28 -2.50
C LEU A 42 -8.62 -1.68 -3.60
N GLU A 43 -9.35 -0.64 -3.27
CA GLU A 43 -10.19 0.13 -4.20
C GLU A 43 -9.33 1.10 -5.05
N VAL A 44 -8.30 0.58 -5.70
CA VAL A 44 -7.40 1.32 -6.59
C VAL A 44 -7.35 0.61 -7.92
N GLU A 45 -7.36 1.35 -9.02
CA GLU A 45 -7.29 0.78 -10.35
C GLU A 45 -5.97 0.01 -10.54
N LYS A 46 -6.07 -1.23 -11.05
CA LYS A 46 -4.91 -2.10 -11.24
C LYS A 46 -3.92 -1.55 -12.24
N ASP A 47 -4.41 -0.83 -13.23
CA ASP A 47 -3.58 -0.20 -14.26
C ASP A 47 -2.71 0.92 -13.68
N ASP A 48 -3.24 1.71 -12.74
CA ASP A 48 -2.46 2.70 -12.01
C ASP A 48 -1.38 2.05 -11.17
N LEU A 49 -1.74 1.00 -10.40
CA LEU A 49 -0.77 0.23 -9.62
C LEU A 49 0.31 -0.40 -10.51
N PHE A 50 -0.06 -0.85 -11.71
CA PHE A 50 0.88 -1.39 -12.67
C PHE A 50 1.86 -0.33 -13.18
N GLN A 51 1.40 0.87 -13.53
CA GLN A 51 2.27 1.97 -13.95
C GLN A 51 3.26 2.35 -12.84
N ILE A 52 2.77 2.49 -11.61
CA ILE A 52 3.62 2.76 -10.44
C ILE A 52 4.61 1.60 -10.20
N GLY A 53 4.15 0.37 -10.35
CA GLY A 53 5.02 -0.81 -10.27
C GLY A 53 6.12 -0.81 -11.32
N CYS A 54 5.82 -0.37 -12.55
CA CYS A 54 6.83 -0.20 -13.60
C CYS A 54 7.86 0.88 -13.24
N MET A 55 7.47 1.96 -12.55
CA MET A 55 8.42 2.95 -12.03
C MET A 55 9.36 2.33 -10.99
N GLY A 56 8.83 1.49 -10.09
CA GLY A 56 9.63 0.73 -9.13
C GLY A 56 10.62 -0.23 -9.82
N LEU A 57 10.18 -0.93 -10.86
CA LEU A 57 11.03 -1.78 -11.67
C LEU A 57 12.14 -0.97 -12.38
N LEU A 58 11.82 0.19 -12.94
CA LEU A 58 12.80 1.07 -13.59
C LEU A 58 13.85 1.57 -12.60
N LYS A 59 13.44 1.97 -11.39
CA LYS A 59 14.38 2.31 -10.31
C LYS A 59 15.28 1.12 -9.96
N ALA A 60 14.74 -0.08 -9.91
CA ALA A 60 15.51 -1.29 -9.68
C ALA A 60 16.56 -1.52 -10.78
N ILE A 61 16.20 -1.38 -12.03
CA ILE A 61 17.14 -1.54 -13.18
C ILE A 61 18.30 -0.56 -13.08
N ILE A 62 18.02 0.71 -12.75
CA ILE A 62 19.03 1.77 -12.66
C ILE A 62 19.97 1.55 -11.47
N GLN A 63 19.46 1.06 -10.34
CA GLN A 63 20.21 0.92 -9.08
C GLN A 63 20.81 -0.48 -8.89
N PHE A 64 20.49 -1.44 -9.76
CA PHE A 64 20.92 -2.82 -9.60
C PHE A 64 22.44 -2.94 -9.75
N ASP A 65 23.07 -3.57 -8.77
CA ASP A 65 24.48 -3.93 -8.83
C ASP A 65 24.64 -5.44 -9.07
N ALA A 66 25.17 -5.78 -10.24
CA ALA A 66 25.40 -7.16 -10.66
C ALA A 66 26.58 -7.85 -9.92
N SER A 67 27.31 -7.14 -9.05
CA SER A 67 28.36 -7.73 -8.21
C SER A 67 27.82 -8.60 -7.08
N TYR A 68 26.60 -8.34 -6.64
CA TYR A 68 25.93 -9.16 -5.65
C TYR A 68 25.37 -10.45 -6.26
N ASP A 69 25.38 -11.54 -5.51
CA ASP A 69 24.83 -12.84 -5.93
C ASP A 69 23.29 -12.88 -5.81
N THR A 70 22.65 -11.91 -6.48
CA THR A 70 21.18 -11.80 -6.51
C THR A 70 20.71 -11.57 -7.95
N THR A 71 19.44 -11.87 -8.22
CA THR A 71 18.83 -11.61 -9.53
C THR A 71 18.15 -10.24 -9.54
N LEU A 72 18.05 -9.61 -10.72
CA LEU A 72 17.29 -8.38 -10.89
C LEU A 72 15.84 -8.53 -10.38
N SER A 73 15.20 -9.66 -10.65
CA SER A 73 13.83 -9.91 -10.20
C SER A 73 13.71 -9.90 -8.68
N THR A 74 14.64 -10.54 -7.97
CA THR A 74 14.66 -10.56 -6.49
C THR A 74 14.86 -9.16 -5.91
N TYR A 75 15.75 -8.38 -6.51
CA TYR A 75 16.03 -7.00 -6.10
C TYR A 75 14.87 -6.04 -6.42
N ALA A 76 14.16 -6.25 -7.54
CA ALA A 76 13.09 -5.38 -7.98
C ALA A 76 11.81 -5.51 -7.12
N ILE A 77 11.47 -6.70 -6.62
CA ILE A 77 10.22 -6.93 -5.87
C ILE A 77 10.03 -5.94 -4.71
N PRO A 78 10.98 -5.76 -3.78
CA PRO A 78 10.81 -4.80 -2.68
C PRO A 78 10.69 -3.35 -3.14
N LEU A 79 11.37 -2.96 -4.24
CA LEU A 79 11.24 -1.61 -4.78
C LEU A 79 9.86 -1.39 -5.40
N ILE A 80 9.36 -2.36 -6.18
CA ILE A 80 8.00 -2.31 -6.75
C ILE A 80 6.96 -2.17 -5.64
N ILE A 81 7.04 -3.02 -4.60
CA ILE A 81 6.15 -2.96 -3.43
C ILE A 81 6.26 -1.60 -2.73
N GLY A 82 7.46 -1.07 -2.60
CA GLY A 82 7.73 0.22 -1.96
C GLY A 82 7.03 1.37 -2.67
N GLU A 83 7.14 1.45 -4.01
CA GLU A 83 6.49 2.47 -4.83
C GLU A 83 4.96 2.35 -4.75
N ILE A 84 4.41 1.14 -4.90
CA ILE A 84 2.96 0.90 -4.79
C ILE A 84 2.45 1.33 -3.41
N LYS A 85 3.13 0.95 -2.32
CA LYS A 85 2.74 1.36 -0.97
C LYS A 85 2.86 2.87 -0.75
N ALA A 86 3.84 3.54 -1.37
CA ALA A 86 3.97 4.99 -1.31
C ALA A 86 2.79 5.66 -2.00
N PHE A 87 2.47 5.24 -3.22
CA PHE A 87 1.33 5.73 -3.99
C PHE A 87 0.01 5.58 -3.24
N ILE A 88 -0.30 4.38 -2.70
CA ILE A 88 -1.53 4.15 -1.92
C ILE A 88 -1.63 5.07 -0.71
N ARG A 89 -0.50 5.37 -0.04
CA ARG A 89 -0.49 6.32 1.09
C ARG A 89 -0.79 7.75 0.67
N GLU A 90 -0.36 8.16 -0.52
CA GLU A 90 -0.55 9.50 -1.06
C GLU A 90 -1.97 9.70 -1.61
N GLN A 91 -2.62 8.64 -2.06
CA GLN A 91 -4.01 8.63 -2.52
C GLN A 91 -5.03 8.87 -1.40
N SER A 92 -4.66 8.71 -0.14
CA SER A 92 -5.59 8.90 0.98
C SER A 92 -6.00 10.37 1.08
N PRO A 93 -7.30 10.72 0.91
CA PRO A 93 -7.78 12.10 0.92
C PRO A 93 -7.56 12.80 2.26
N ILE A 94 -7.44 12.03 3.35
CA ILE A 94 -7.14 12.55 4.69
C ILE A 94 -5.79 11.99 5.15
N LYS A 95 -4.86 12.91 5.45
CA LYS A 95 -3.54 12.55 5.98
C LYS A 95 -3.62 12.20 7.46
N ILE A 96 -3.56 10.91 7.76
CA ILE A 96 -3.44 10.40 9.14
C ILE A 96 -1.96 10.17 9.46
N SER A 97 -1.53 10.56 10.67
CA SER A 97 -0.15 10.38 11.11
C SER A 97 0.25 8.89 11.13
N ARG A 98 1.55 8.62 10.94
CA ARG A 98 2.06 7.23 10.94
C ARG A 98 1.85 6.56 12.30
N SER A 99 1.98 7.31 13.40
CA SER A 99 1.74 6.81 14.75
C SER A 99 0.31 6.36 14.94
N ILE A 100 -0.67 7.17 14.51
CA ILE A 100 -2.09 6.80 14.60
C ILE A 100 -2.37 5.55 13.74
N LYS A 101 -1.87 5.49 12.51
CA LYS A 101 -2.03 4.28 11.64
C LYS A 101 -1.42 3.03 12.28
N SER A 102 -0.24 3.15 12.89
CA SER A 102 0.38 2.04 13.62
C SER A 102 -0.45 1.59 14.81
N ASN A 103 -1.00 2.54 15.58
CA ASN A 103 -1.86 2.24 16.72
C ASN A 103 -3.16 1.56 16.27
N ILE A 104 -3.79 2.02 15.19
CA ILE A 104 -4.98 1.39 14.61
C ILE A 104 -4.71 -0.09 14.30
N HIS A 105 -3.59 -0.39 13.63
CA HIS A 105 -3.24 -1.76 13.27
C HIS A 105 -3.03 -2.63 14.54
N LYS A 106 -2.27 -2.12 15.51
CA LYS A 106 -2.02 -2.81 16.79
C LYS A 106 -3.32 -3.06 17.56
N ILE A 107 -4.22 -2.07 17.60
CA ILE A 107 -5.52 -2.18 18.26
C ILE A 107 -6.38 -3.24 17.56
N GLN A 108 -6.40 -3.28 16.22
CA GLN A 108 -7.20 -4.24 15.47
C GLN A 108 -6.72 -5.67 15.70
N GLU A 109 -5.42 -5.93 15.67
CA GLU A 109 -4.84 -7.25 15.96
C GLU A 109 -5.20 -7.73 17.37
N VAL A 110 -5.07 -6.86 18.37
CA VAL A 110 -5.43 -7.19 19.77
C VAL A 110 -6.94 -7.38 19.92
N LYS A 111 -7.75 -6.55 19.27
CA LYS A 111 -9.21 -6.69 19.29
C LYS A 111 -9.64 -8.04 18.72
N ASP A 112 -9.06 -8.46 17.58
CA ASP A 112 -9.36 -9.74 16.95
C ASP A 112 -8.91 -10.94 17.80
N HIS A 113 -7.79 -10.79 18.53
CA HIS A 113 -7.34 -11.80 19.49
C HIS A 113 -8.27 -11.89 20.69
N LEU A 114 -8.58 -10.77 21.35
CA LEU A 114 -9.43 -10.72 22.53
C LEU A 114 -10.87 -11.16 22.23
N ASN A 115 -11.42 -10.82 21.06
CA ASN A 115 -12.74 -11.31 20.63
C ASN A 115 -12.83 -12.84 20.62
N LYS A 116 -11.78 -13.53 20.20
CA LYS A 116 -11.72 -15.00 20.19
C LYS A 116 -11.59 -15.60 21.59
N VAL A 117 -10.88 -14.92 22.48
CA VAL A 117 -10.64 -15.40 23.85
C VAL A 117 -11.81 -15.12 24.77
N LEU A 118 -12.42 -13.94 24.65
CA LEU A 118 -13.49 -13.47 25.54
C LEU A 118 -14.88 -13.84 25.04
N GLU A 119 -15.02 -14.26 23.77
CA GLU A 119 -16.29 -14.50 23.08
C GLU A 119 -17.28 -13.30 23.14
N ARG A 120 -16.73 -12.08 23.35
CA ARG A 120 -17.43 -10.80 23.33
C ARG A 120 -16.51 -9.67 22.88
N GLU A 121 -17.08 -8.52 22.54
CA GLU A 121 -16.23 -7.34 22.25
C GLU A 121 -15.42 -6.90 23.47
N PRO A 122 -14.09 -6.68 23.30
CA PRO A 122 -13.23 -6.20 24.37
C PRO A 122 -13.51 -4.73 24.70
N THR A 123 -13.39 -4.38 25.95
CA THR A 123 -13.46 -3.00 26.42
C THR A 123 -12.17 -2.24 26.10
N ILE A 124 -12.24 -0.90 26.10
CA ILE A 124 -11.07 -0.02 25.89
C ILE A 124 -9.96 -0.33 26.90
N LYS A 125 -10.33 -0.65 28.15
CA LYS A 125 -9.37 -0.98 29.22
C LYS A 125 -8.63 -2.30 28.94
N GLU A 126 -9.32 -3.30 28.46
CA GLU A 126 -8.71 -4.60 28.08
C GLU A 126 -7.76 -4.42 26.89
N ILE A 127 -8.15 -3.61 25.89
CA ILE A 127 -7.28 -3.27 24.78
C ILE A 127 -6.05 -2.49 25.26
N ALA A 128 -6.21 -1.55 26.20
CA ALA A 128 -5.12 -0.76 26.76
C ALA A 128 -4.08 -1.63 27.47
N GLN A 129 -4.53 -2.62 28.24
CA GLN A 129 -3.66 -3.55 28.93
C GLN A 129 -2.80 -4.40 28.00
N GLU A 130 -3.36 -4.83 26.87
CA GLU A 130 -2.65 -5.68 25.90
C GLU A 130 -1.78 -4.86 24.93
N THR A 131 -2.18 -3.61 24.62
CA THR A 131 -1.47 -2.77 23.64
C THR A 131 -0.41 -1.87 24.27
N GLU A 132 -0.40 -1.68 25.59
CA GLU A 132 0.42 -0.68 26.30
C GLU A 132 0.15 0.77 25.84
N LEU A 133 -1.02 1.02 25.18
CA LEU A 133 -1.47 2.33 24.78
C LEU A 133 -2.35 2.95 25.85
N SER A 134 -2.32 4.28 25.98
CA SER A 134 -3.28 4.96 26.85
C SER A 134 -4.70 4.89 26.27
N GLU A 135 -5.72 4.95 27.13
CA GLU A 135 -7.13 4.97 26.69
C GLU A 135 -7.39 6.12 25.69
N GLU A 136 -6.75 7.28 25.91
CA GLU A 136 -6.84 8.43 25.00
C GLU A 136 -6.27 8.13 23.60
N GLN A 137 -5.13 7.43 23.53
CA GLN A 137 -4.52 7.01 22.27
C GLN A 137 -5.39 6.01 21.52
N ILE A 138 -6.06 5.11 22.24
CA ILE A 138 -6.99 4.14 21.67
C ILE A 138 -8.22 4.86 21.11
N ILE A 139 -8.82 5.77 21.89
CA ILE A 139 -9.97 6.57 21.44
C ILE A 139 -9.63 7.40 20.22
N LEU A 140 -8.45 8.06 20.21
CA LEU A 140 -7.98 8.83 19.07
C LEU A 140 -7.78 7.96 17.83
N ALA A 141 -7.24 6.75 18.00
CA ALA A 141 -7.03 5.83 16.89
C ALA A 141 -8.36 5.27 16.34
N LEU A 142 -9.31 4.92 17.20
CA LEU A 142 -10.61 4.41 16.79
C LEU A 142 -11.49 5.48 16.11
N ASN A 143 -11.34 6.75 16.49
CA ASN A 143 -12.06 7.87 15.89
C ASN A 143 -11.33 8.47 14.67
N ALA A 144 -10.16 7.94 14.28
CA ALA A 144 -9.45 8.44 13.11
C ALA A 144 -10.25 8.14 11.83
N PRO A 145 -10.44 9.12 10.93
CA PRO A 145 -11.19 8.93 9.68
C PRO A 145 -10.41 8.07 8.71
N ILE A 146 -10.62 6.76 8.76
CA ILE A 146 -9.96 5.78 7.88
C ILE A 146 -10.65 5.73 6.53
N ASN A 147 -11.98 5.84 6.52
CA ASN A 147 -12.82 5.75 5.34
C ASN A 147 -13.47 7.09 5.07
N VAL A 148 -13.43 7.49 3.81
CA VAL A 148 -14.13 8.67 3.28
C VAL A 148 -15.28 8.14 2.43
N THR A 149 -16.49 8.61 2.71
CA THR A 149 -17.67 8.25 1.93
C THR A 149 -17.99 9.36 0.95
N SER A 150 -18.37 9.01 -0.29
CA SER A 150 -18.82 10.00 -1.27
C SER A 150 -20.07 10.70 -0.79
N LEU A 151 -20.14 12.02 -0.97
CA LEU A 151 -21.36 12.81 -0.71
C LEU A 151 -22.53 12.43 -1.64
N ASP A 152 -22.22 11.88 -2.81
CA ASP A 152 -23.20 11.40 -3.78
C ASP A 152 -23.63 9.95 -3.50
N ASN A 153 -23.18 9.35 -2.40
CA ASN A 153 -23.54 7.98 -2.05
C ASN A 153 -24.98 7.90 -1.55
N TYR A 154 -25.75 6.94 -2.08
CA TYR A 154 -27.12 6.64 -1.68
C TYR A 154 -27.12 5.47 -0.68
N GLU A 155 -26.88 5.74 0.61
CA GLU A 155 -26.99 4.74 1.67
C GLU A 155 -28.44 4.65 2.15
N ARG A 156 -29.18 3.60 1.77
CA ARG A 156 -30.48 3.17 2.32
C ARG A 156 -31.72 4.06 2.10
N GLU A 157 -31.60 5.24 1.57
CA GLU A 157 -32.69 6.15 1.24
C GLU A 157 -32.49 6.71 -0.17
N ASP A 158 -33.55 7.08 -0.88
CA ASP A 158 -33.49 7.63 -2.24
C ASP A 158 -32.85 9.03 -2.33
N MET A 159 -32.12 9.46 -1.31
CA MET A 159 -31.47 10.77 -1.22
C MET A 159 -29.97 10.64 -1.04
N PRO A 160 -29.14 11.41 -1.78
CA PRO A 160 -27.70 11.43 -1.60
C PRO A 160 -27.30 12.00 -0.24
N LEU A 161 -26.15 11.57 0.27
CA LEU A 161 -25.65 11.97 1.60
C LEU A 161 -25.55 13.50 1.75
N ILE A 162 -25.21 14.22 0.68
CA ILE A 162 -25.11 15.68 0.67
C ILE A 162 -26.40 16.40 1.10
N GLU A 163 -27.57 15.87 0.74
CA GLU A 163 -28.88 16.45 1.08
C GLU A 163 -29.30 16.15 2.51
N ARG A 164 -28.63 15.21 3.16
CA ARG A 164 -28.89 14.80 4.58
C ARG A 164 -28.05 15.58 5.58
N ILE A 165 -27.02 16.28 5.11
CA ILE A 165 -26.14 17.09 5.98
C ILE A 165 -26.83 18.42 6.26
N PRO A 166 -27.14 18.73 7.54
CA PRO A 166 -27.80 19.99 7.89
C PRO A 166 -26.88 21.17 7.59
N ASN A 167 -27.42 22.17 6.88
CA ASN A 167 -26.71 23.43 6.63
C ASN A 167 -26.84 24.31 7.89
N HIS A 168 -25.80 24.37 8.68
CA HIS A 168 -25.71 25.30 9.81
C HIS A 168 -25.23 26.67 9.29
N GLN A 169 -26.19 27.52 8.89
CA GLN A 169 -25.97 28.97 8.77
C GLN A 169 -26.16 29.64 10.12
#